data_a64835e48c51df756049f49a207a62b6
#
_entry.id   a64835e48c51df756049f49a207a62b6
#
_cell.length_a   1.000
_cell.length_b   1.000
_cell.length_c   1.000
_cell.angle_alpha   90.00
_cell.angle_beta   90.00
_cell.angle_gamma   90.00
#
_symmetry.space_group_name_H-M   'P 1'
#
loop_
_entity.id
_entity.type
_entity.pdbx_description
1 polymer ?
#
loop_
_entity_poly.entity_id
_entity_poly.type
_entity_poly.pdbx_seq_one_letter_code
_entity_poly.pdbx_strand_id
1 'polypeptide(L)'
;MGTLSEKAGNQLGLPAGIAVGSGVIDAYAGWIGTVGAKVNLGNDQLDSHFPKNDISQAFTRLAAVAGTSTCHLAMSKEPVFVNGVWGPYRDVLLPDYWMAEGGQSATGELLKHVLETHPAYNETMSMAESFNTSIYDYLNSHLEEMKDKIDAPTISYLGRHFFFYGDLWGNRSPIADPNMKGSIIGLSNDRSMDGLAIHYYATMEFIAMQTRQIVETMNEAGHSISSIFMSGSQCQNKILMEIMATTCGMPVLIPRYVHAAVVHGAAMLGAKAASADKDGNTEPLWSIMDRMSKPGKIVRPGKNANEKKLFDVKYKVFLEQCNTQQTYRKSVDEAIKGWL
;
A
#
# COMPACT_ATOMS: atom_id res chain seq x y z
N MET A 1 -27.61 11.16 -11.36
CA MET A 1 -26.95 12.13 -10.46
C MET A 1 -27.65 13.47 -10.64
N GLY A 2 -27.62 14.37 -9.68
CA GLY A 2 -28.36 15.62 -9.71
C GLY A 2 -27.42 16.82 -9.74
N THR A 3 -27.98 17.98 -9.40
CA THR A 3 -27.25 19.23 -9.26
C THR A 3 -27.35 19.78 -7.84
N LEU A 4 -26.42 20.63 -7.47
CA LEU A 4 -26.39 21.28 -6.16
C LEU A 4 -27.64 22.14 -5.98
N SER A 5 -28.41 21.92 -4.91
CA SER A 5 -29.58 22.70 -4.59
C SER A 5 -29.21 24.12 -4.14
N GLU A 6 -30.13 25.09 -4.24
CA GLU A 6 -29.94 26.48 -3.74
C GLU A 6 -29.52 26.46 -2.26
N LYS A 7 -30.21 25.67 -1.43
CA LYS A 7 -29.91 25.57 0.01
C LYS A 7 -28.47 25.13 0.25
N ALA A 8 -28.03 24.05 -0.42
CA ALA A 8 -26.69 23.56 -0.26
C ALA A 8 -25.63 24.49 -0.88
N GLY A 9 -25.97 25.15 -2.01
CA GLY A 9 -25.11 26.16 -2.61
C GLY A 9 -24.84 27.31 -1.65
N ASN A 10 -25.89 27.85 -1.03
CA ASN A 10 -25.77 28.92 -0.05
C ASN A 10 -24.95 28.52 1.19
N GLN A 11 -25.10 27.27 1.69
CA GLN A 11 -24.33 26.75 2.82
C GLN A 11 -22.85 26.57 2.51
N LEU A 12 -22.52 26.20 1.28
CA LEU A 12 -21.15 25.89 0.82
C LEU A 12 -20.46 27.11 0.18
N GLY A 13 -21.18 28.20 -0.06
CA GLY A 13 -20.67 29.36 -0.81
C GLY A 13 -20.43 29.01 -2.31
N LEU A 14 -21.21 28.10 -2.87
CA LEU A 14 -21.11 27.62 -4.26
C LEU A 14 -22.38 27.98 -5.05
N PRO A 15 -22.27 28.19 -6.38
CA PRO A 15 -23.44 28.38 -7.23
C PRO A 15 -24.38 27.17 -7.18
N ALA A 16 -25.69 27.40 -7.12
CA ALA A 16 -26.67 26.34 -7.34
C ALA A 16 -26.58 25.80 -8.78
N GLY A 17 -26.98 24.55 -8.98
CA GLY A 17 -26.98 23.93 -10.30
C GLY A 17 -25.64 23.26 -10.71
N ILE A 18 -24.58 23.37 -9.90
CA ILE A 18 -23.34 22.64 -10.14
C ILE A 18 -23.63 21.12 -10.16
N ALA A 19 -23.10 20.42 -11.14
CA ALA A 19 -23.22 18.98 -11.25
C ALA A 19 -22.60 18.26 -10.02
N VAL A 20 -23.32 17.31 -9.44
CA VAL A 20 -22.86 16.50 -8.31
C VAL A 20 -22.50 15.11 -8.80
N GLY A 21 -21.23 14.71 -8.58
CA GLY A 21 -20.71 13.40 -8.92
C GLY A 21 -21.28 12.29 -8.03
N SER A 22 -21.10 11.06 -8.45
CA SER A 22 -21.40 9.88 -7.64
C SER A 22 -20.47 9.81 -6.41
N GLY A 23 -20.99 9.47 -5.25
CA GLY A 23 -20.18 9.09 -4.10
C GLY A 23 -19.53 7.74 -4.31
N VAL A 24 -18.32 7.58 -3.80
CA VAL A 24 -17.59 6.33 -3.69
C VAL A 24 -16.92 6.23 -2.33
N ILE A 25 -16.53 5.04 -1.91
CA ILE A 25 -15.69 4.88 -0.73
C ILE A 25 -14.31 5.49 -0.97
N ASP A 26 -13.63 5.93 0.09
CA ASP A 26 -12.34 6.61 0.04
C ASP A 26 -11.25 5.81 -0.69
N ALA A 27 -11.20 4.48 -0.48
CA ALA A 27 -10.26 3.59 -1.18
C ALA A 27 -10.46 3.63 -2.71
N TYR A 28 -11.70 3.64 -3.19
CA TYR A 28 -12.00 3.73 -4.63
C TYR A 28 -11.71 5.12 -5.19
N ALA A 29 -12.01 6.18 -4.43
CA ALA A 29 -11.56 7.52 -4.80
C ALA A 29 -10.02 7.58 -4.88
N GLY A 30 -9.33 6.95 -3.94
CA GLY A 30 -7.88 6.79 -3.96
C GLY A 30 -7.38 6.05 -5.22
N TRP A 31 -8.05 4.97 -5.62
CA TRP A 31 -7.75 4.27 -6.88
C TRP A 31 -7.87 5.20 -8.10
N ILE A 32 -8.97 5.94 -8.21
CA ILE A 32 -9.18 6.92 -9.29
C ILE A 32 -8.06 7.96 -9.32
N GLY A 33 -7.69 8.49 -8.17
CA GLY A 33 -6.65 9.54 -8.05
C GLY A 33 -5.22 9.04 -8.23
N THR A 34 -4.98 7.74 -8.30
CA THR A 34 -3.63 7.15 -8.39
C THR A 34 -3.38 6.37 -9.67
N VAL A 35 -4.26 5.44 -10.04
CA VAL A 35 -4.01 4.46 -11.12
C VAL A 35 -3.93 5.11 -12.49
N GLY A 36 -4.61 6.23 -12.72
CA GLY A 36 -4.47 7.05 -13.93
C GLY A 36 -3.21 7.93 -13.96
N ALA A 37 -2.34 7.88 -12.95
CA ALA A 37 -1.16 8.72 -12.92
C ALA A 37 -0.23 8.44 -14.11
N LYS A 38 0.19 9.52 -14.75
CA LYS A 38 1.17 9.45 -15.84
C LYS A 38 2.52 9.04 -15.28
N VAL A 39 3.17 8.14 -15.98
CA VAL A 39 4.49 7.65 -15.63
C VAL A 39 5.48 8.12 -16.66
N ASN A 40 6.51 8.83 -16.24
CA ASN A 40 7.63 9.13 -17.12
C ASN A 40 8.64 7.97 -17.01
N LEU A 41 8.44 6.95 -17.84
CA LEU A 41 9.26 5.72 -17.79
C LEU A 41 10.65 5.89 -18.42
N GLY A 42 10.93 7.06 -19.00
CA GLY A 42 12.12 7.23 -19.84
C GLY A 42 12.04 6.30 -21.05
N ASN A 43 13.18 5.73 -21.47
CA ASN A 43 13.22 4.76 -22.59
C ASN A 43 12.88 3.32 -22.17
N ASP A 44 12.41 3.09 -20.94
CA ASP A 44 12.13 1.75 -20.43
C ASP A 44 10.67 1.34 -20.66
N GLN A 45 10.49 0.19 -21.27
CA GLN A 45 9.32 -0.35 -21.95
C GLN A 45 8.19 -0.92 -21.07
N LEU A 46 7.94 -0.42 -19.86
CA LEU A 46 6.85 -0.98 -19.02
C LEU A 46 5.44 -0.76 -19.59
N ASP A 47 5.22 0.31 -20.36
CA ASP A 47 3.91 0.59 -20.99
C ASP A 47 3.92 0.42 -22.54
N SER A 48 4.98 -0.14 -23.12
CA SER A 48 5.09 -0.25 -24.60
C SER A 48 4.13 -1.24 -25.24
N HIS A 49 3.46 -2.08 -24.44
CA HIS A 49 2.51 -3.10 -24.93
C HIS A 49 1.05 -2.62 -24.95
N PHE A 50 0.75 -1.45 -24.37
CA PHE A 50 -0.61 -0.93 -24.31
C PHE A 50 -0.75 0.34 -25.13
N PRO A 51 -1.85 0.52 -25.88
CA PRO A 51 -2.17 1.78 -26.53
C PRO A 51 -2.13 2.93 -25.51
N LYS A 52 -1.56 4.08 -25.90
CA LYS A 52 -1.61 5.28 -25.05
C LYS A 52 -3.08 5.58 -24.73
N ASN A 53 -3.39 5.79 -23.44
CA ASN A 53 -4.71 6.11 -22.92
C ASN A 53 -5.76 4.98 -23.01
N ASP A 54 -5.35 3.72 -22.98
CA ASP A 54 -6.29 2.61 -22.87
C ASP A 54 -6.46 2.18 -21.40
N ILE A 55 -7.71 1.93 -20.99
CA ILE A 55 -8.09 1.42 -19.68
C ILE A 55 -7.41 0.08 -19.33
N SER A 56 -7.00 -0.71 -20.34
CA SER A 56 -6.27 -1.97 -20.14
C SER A 56 -4.99 -1.81 -19.31
N GLN A 57 -4.40 -0.62 -19.26
CA GLN A 57 -3.28 -0.32 -18.37
C GLN A 57 -3.65 -0.49 -16.89
N ALA A 58 -4.91 -0.24 -16.52
CA ALA A 58 -5.38 -0.40 -15.15
C ALA A 58 -5.31 -1.86 -14.66
N PHE A 59 -5.38 -2.85 -15.57
CA PHE A 59 -5.37 -4.27 -15.21
C PHE A 59 -4.00 -4.75 -14.71
N THR A 60 -2.94 -3.99 -15.01
CA THR A 60 -1.57 -4.29 -14.54
C THR A 60 -1.14 -3.45 -13.35
N ARG A 61 -2.02 -2.58 -12.86
CA ARG A 61 -1.73 -1.58 -11.83
C ARG A 61 -2.50 -1.90 -10.55
N LEU A 62 -1.77 -2.20 -9.48
CA LEU A 62 -2.35 -2.29 -8.14
C LEU A 62 -2.36 -0.91 -7.50
N ALA A 63 -3.52 -0.43 -7.06
CA ALA A 63 -3.52 0.73 -6.16
C ALA A 63 -3.32 0.27 -4.72
N ALA A 64 -2.34 0.85 -4.03
CA ALA A 64 -2.12 0.69 -2.59
C ALA A 64 -2.38 2.04 -1.90
N VAL A 65 -3.55 2.15 -1.27
CA VAL A 65 -3.96 3.36 -0.53
C VAL A 65 -3.56 3.18 0.92
N ALA A 66 -2.42 3.79 1.29
CA ALA A 66 -1.69 3.52 2.53
C ALA A 66 -1.82 4.67 3.55
N GLY A 67 -2.66 4.46 4.54
CA GLY A 67 -2.86 5.32 5.71
C GLY A 67 -2.61 4.57 7.01
N THR A 68 -3.58 4.57 7.93
CA THR A 68 -3.61 3.76 9.15
C THR A 68 -3.50 2.26 8.82
N SER A 69 -4.29 1.82 7.84
CA SER A 69 -4.24 0.52 7.16
C SER A 69 -3.86 0.73 5.69
N THR A 70 -3.73 -0.35 4.92
CA THR A 70 -3.53 -0.25 3.47
C THR A 70 -4.59 -1.05 2.74
N CYS A 71 -5.30 -0.42 1.80
CA CYS A 71 -6.17 -1.09 0.85
C CYS A 71 -5.43 -1.36 -0.46
N HIS A 72 -5.54 -2.59 -0.96
CA HIS A 72 -4.95 -3.04 -2.22
C HIS A 72 -6.06 -3.33 -3.22
N LEU A 73 -6.16 -2.53 -4.27
CA LEU A 73 -7.26 -2.53 -5.22
C LEU A 73 -6.74 -2.90 -6.61
N ALA A 74 -7.27 -3.97 -7.18
CA ALA A 74 -6.96 -4.42 -8.54
C ALA A 74 -8.21 -4.47 -9.40
N MET A 75 -8.10 -3.99 -10.64
CA MET A 75 -9.16 -4.07 -11.65
C MET A 75 -8.89 -5.22 -12.62
N SER A 76 -9.94 -5.86 -13.10
CA SER A 76 -9.87 -6.88 -14.13
C SER A 76 -11.02 -6.75 -15.14
N LYS A 77 -10.81 -7.28 -16.34
CA LYS A 77 -11.84 -7.31 -17.39
C LYS A 77 -12.87 -8.41 -17.09
N GLU A 78 -12.41 -9.55 -16.65
CA GLU A 78 -13.23 -10.71 -16.31
C GLU A 78 -13.25 -10.90 -14.78
N PRO A 79 -14.25 -11.59 -14.22
CA PRO A 79 -14.32 -11.82 -12.79
C PRO A 79 -13.17 -12.74 -12.35
N VAL A 80 -12.31 -12.27 -11.43
CA VAL A 80 -11.23 -13.06 -10.83
C VAL A 80 -11.55 -13.23 -9.34
N PHE A 81 -11.88 -14.45 -8.95
CA PHE A 81 -12.08 -14.78 -7.55
C PHE A 81 -10.75 -15.11 -6.87
N VAL A 82 -10.44 -14.39 -5.79
CA VAL A 82 -9.21 -14.56 -5.02
C VAL A 82 -9.57 -14.92 -3.59
N ASN A 83 -9.14 -16.08 -3.11
CA ASN A 83 -9.40 -16.47 -1.74
C ASN A 83 -8.77 -15.45 -0.75
N GLY A 84 -9.54 -15.06 0.29
CA GLY A 84 -9.10 -14.08 1.28
C GLY A 84 -9.01 -12.62 0.79
N VAL A 85 -9.52 -12.34 -0.40
CA VAL A 85 -9.65 -11.00 -0.99
C VAL A 85 -11.12 -10.75 -1.31
N TRP A 86 -11.61 -9.56 -1.01
CA TRP A 86 -13.00 -9.19 -1.28
C TRP A 86 -13.24 -8.95 -2.76
N GLY A 87 -14.41 -9.33 -3.25
CA GLY A 87 -14.80 -9.27 -4.65
C GLY A 87 -14.84 -10.67 -5.28
N PRO A 88 -14.89 -10.75 -6.62
CA PRO A 88 -14.90 -9.65 -7.57
C PRO A 88 -16.21 -8.85 -7.56
N TYR A 89 -16.12 -7.53 -7.47
CA TYR A 89 -17.28 -6.62 -7.51
C TYR A 89 -17.43 -6.03 -8.90
N ARG A 90 -18.58 -6.24 -9.55
CA ARG A 90 -18.87 -5.69 -10.87
C ARG A 90 -19.40 -4.26 -10.79
N ASP A 91 -19.03 -3.42 -11.75
CA ASP A 91 -19.58 -2.07 -11.98
C ASP A 91 -19.46 -1.08 -10.78
N VAL A 92 -18.63 -1.40 -9.80
CA VAL A 92 -18.48 -0.54 -8.59
C VAL A 92 -17.69 0.73 -8.83
N LEU A 93 -16.89 0.77 -9.90
CA LEU A 93 -16.06 1.89 -10.26
C LEU A 93 -16.20 2.32 -11.71
N LEU A 94 -16.12 1.37 -12.60
CA LEU A 94 -16.28 1.55 -14.05
C LEU A 94 -17.23 0.48 -14.58
N PRO A 95 -18.18 0.83 -15.48
CA PRO A 95 -19.06 -0.14 -16.10
C PRO A 95 -18.28 -1.24 -16.82
N ASP A 96 -18.78 -2.47 -16.73
CA ASP A 96 -18.26 -3.67 -17.39
C ASP A 96 -16.89 -4.18 -16.87
N TYR A 97 -16.40 -3.64 -15.73
CA TYR A 97 -15.17 -4.09 -15.09
C TYR A 97 -15.41 -4.60 -13.67
N TRP A 98 -14.44 -5.39 -13.22
CA TRP A 98 -14.48 -6.03 -11.91
C TRP A 98 -13.38 -5.48 -11.01
N MET A 99 -13.67 -5.36 -9.71
CA MET A 99 -12.72 -4.91 -8.71
C MET A 99 -12.52 -5.99 -7.65
N ALA A 100 -11.25 -6.22 -7.31
CA ALA A 100 -10.84 -7.01 -6.15
C ALA A 100 -10.21 -6.06 -5.11
N GLU A 101 -10.52 -6.27 -3.83
CA GLU A 101 -10.03 -5.47 -2.72
C GLU A 101 -9.40 -6.36 -1.65
N GLY A 102 -8.07 -6.35 -1.60
CA GLY A 102 -7.29 -6.88 -0.49
C GLY A 102 -6.89 -5.78 0.49
N GLY A 103 -6.12 -6.14 1.52
CA GLY A 103 -5.58 -5.12 2.42
C GLY A 103 -4.83 -5.67 3.61
N GLN A 104 -4.13 -4.77 4.27
CA GLN A 104 -3.42 -5.00 5.53
C GLN A 104 -4.19 -4.29 6.65
N SER A 105 -4.45 -5.00 7.75
CA SER A 105 -5.26 -4.49 8.88
C SER A 105 -4.66 -3.23 9.50
N ALA A 106 -3.34 -3.19 9.62
CA ALA A 106 -2.58 -2.05 10.13
C ALA A 106 -1.25 -1.93 9.38
N THR A 107 -0.89 -0.72 8.98
CA THR A 107 0.41 -0.41 8.37
C THR A 107 1.00 0.84 9.00
N GLY A 108 0.42 2.01 8.81
CA GLY A 108 0.82 3.21 9.55
C GLY A 108 0.63 3.05 11.06
N GLU A 109 -0.47 2.44 11.48
CA GLU A 109 -0.72 2.13 12.89
C GLU A 109 0.27 1.11 13.44
N LEU A 110 0.66 0.12 12.63
CA LEU A 110 1.67 -0.86 13.03
C LEU A 110 3.04 -0.21 13.26
N LEU A 111 3.47 0.66 12.35
CA LEU A 111 4.72 1.43 12.51
C LEU A 111 4.67 2.26 13.79
N LYS A 112 3.59 2.99 14.01
CA LYS A 112 3.39 3.79 15.22
C LYS A 112 3.43 2.93 16.48
N HIS A 113 2.70 1.83 16.51
CA HIS A 113 2.63 0.92 17.66
C HIS A 113 4.01 0.35 18.02
N VAL A 114 4.76 -0.12 17.02
CA VAL A 114 6.12 -0.67 17.25
C VAL A 114 7.06 0.38 17.81
N LEU A 115 6.97 1.62 17.34
CA LEU A 115 7.76 2.72 17.89
C LEU A 115 7.35 3.03 19.33
N GLU A 116 6.08 3.29 19.60
CA GLU A 116 5.57 3.74 20.89
C GLU A 116 5.74 2.69 22.02
N THR A 117 5.81 1.42 21.66
CA THR A 117 6.00 0.33 22.64
C THR A 117 7.47 0.02 22.94
N HIS A 118 8.41 0.59 22.18
CA HIS A 118 9.83 0.36 22.42
C HIS A 118 10.42 1.29 23.49
N PRO A 119 11.29 0.79 24.39
CA PRO A 119 11.86 1.59 25.49
C PRO A 119 12.59 2.86 25.05
N ALA A 120 13.22 2.87 23.88
CA ALA A 120 13.95 4.04 23.35
C ALA A 120 13.04 5.10 22.70
N TYR A 121 11.72 4.89 22.62
CA TYR A 121 10.82 5.77 21.86
C TYR A 121 10.90 7.23 22.28
N ASN A 122 10.76 7.51 23.58
CA ASN A 122 10.69 8.89 24.09
C ASN A 122 12.02 9.65 23.86
N GLU A 123 13.15 8.98 24.05
CA GLU A 123 14.48 9.56 23.77
C GLU A 123 14.64 9.85 22.30
N THR A 124 14.32 8.89 21.42
CA THR A 124 14.39 9.04 19.97
C THR A 124 13.46 10.15 19.46
N MET A 125 12.26 10.27 20.02
CA MET A 125 11.31 11.34 19.69
C MET A 125 11.88 12.71 20.05
N SER A 126 12.42 12.86 21.25
CA SER A 126 13.07 14.12 21.70
C SER A 126 14.27 14.49 20.81
N MET A 127 15.05 13.49 20.37
CA MET A 127 16.14 13.72 19.42
C MET A 127 15.61 14.20 18.07
N ALA A 128 14.60 13.55 17.51
CA ALA A 128 13.99 13.95 16.24
C ALA A 128 13.43 15.39 16.31
N GLU A 129 12.75 15.76 17.40
CA GLU A 129 12.25 17.11 17.65
C GLU A 129 13.40 18.14 17.71
N SER A 130 14.52 17.81 18.35
CA SER A 130 15.68 18.70 18.43
C SER A 130 16.29 19.01 17.07
N PHE A 131 16.17 18.10 16.11
CA PHE A 131 16.57 18.28 14.71
C PHE A 131 15.45 18.82 13.81
N ASN A 132 14.27 19.15 14.39
CA ASN A 132 13.09 19.62 13.66
C ASN A 132 12.69 18.67 12.51
N THR A 133 12.70 17.37 12.77
CA THR A 133 12.34 16.33 11.81
C THR A 133 11.34 15.34 12.40
N SER A 134 10.70 14.54 11.55
CA SER A 134 9.84 13.46 12.02
C SER A 134 10.68 12.30 12.60
N ILE A 135 10.12 11.54 13.55
CA ILE A 135 10.78 10.34 14.08
C ILE A 135 11.08 9.32 12.96
N TYR A 136 10.26 9.25 11.92
CA TYR A 136 10.48 8.37 10.77
C TYR A 136 11.70 8.79 9.94
N ASP A 137 11.83 10.08 9.63
CA ASP A 137 12.98 10.59 8.89
C ASP A 137 14.25 10.51 9.71
N TYR A 138 14.16 10.76 11.01
CA TYR A 138 15.26 10.61 11.94
C TYR A 138 15.78 9.17 11.98
N LEU A 139 14.87 8.19 12.15
CA LEU A 139 15.22 6.77 12.14
C LEU A 139 15.75 6.30 10.77
N ASN A 140 15.22 6.84 9.67
CA ASN A 140 15.77 6.57 8.35
C ASN A 140 17.23 7.02 8.23
N SER A 141 17.54 8.21 8.70
CA SER A 141 18.92 8.72 8.74
C SER A 141 19.80 7.90 9.66
N HIS A 142 19.30 7.52 10.83
CA HIS A 142 20.00 6.68 11.78
C HIS A 142 20.33 5.28 11.22
N LEU A 143 19.43 4.67 10.46
CA LEU A 143 19.68 3.40 9.75
C LEU A 143 20.83 3.52 8.73
N GLU A 144 20.90 4.64 8.00
CA GLU A 144 22.05 4.90 7.11
C GLU A 144 23.35 5.05 7.90
N GLU A 145 23.34 5.77 9.01
CA GLU A 145 24.52 5.91 9.89
C GLU A 145 24.96 4.55 10.46
N MET A 146 24.03 3.71 10.92
CA MET A 146 24.32 2.35 11.40
C MET A 146 24.94 1.50 10.29
N LYS A 147 24.42 1.59 9.06
CA LYS A 147 24.94 0.88 7.89
C LYS A 147 26.40 1.31 7.64
N ASP A 148 26.66 2.62 7.59
CA ASP A 148 27.97 3.18 7.29
C ASP A 148 28.99 2.85 8.40
N LYS A 149 28.56 2.87 9.68
CA LYS A 149 29.42 2.57 10.84
C LYS A 149 30.03 1.16 10.80
N ILE A 150 29.34 0.19 10.23
CA ILE A 150 29.83 -1.19 10.12
C ILE A 150 30.20 -1.60 8.68
N ASP A 151 30.25 -0.62 7.77
CA ASP A 151 30.49 -0.84 6.33
C ASP A 151 29.57 -1.91 5.73
N ALA A 152 28.29 -1.89 6.14
CA ALA A 152 27.31 -2.85 5.63
C ALA A 152 26.93 -2.52 4.18
N PRO A 153 26.74 -3.54 3.32
CA PRO A 153 26.48 -3.33 1.89
C PRO A 153 25.13 -2.65 1.62
N THR A 154 24.17 -2.83 2.51
CA THR A 154 22.80 -2.27 2.42
C THR A 154 22.21 -2.14 3.82
N ILE A 155 21.15 -1.31 3.98
CA ILE A 155 20.39 -1.23 5.24
C ILE A 155 19.78 -2.59 5.58
N SER A 156 19.33 -3.35 4.58
CA SER A 156 18.73 -4.68 4.77
C SER A 156 19.66 -5.67 5.49
N TYR A 157 20.97 -5.48 5.38
CA TYR A 157 21.96 -6.31 6.08
C TYR A 157 21.87 -6.12 7.62
N LEU A 158 21.47 -4.95 8.11
CA LEU A 158 21.32 -4.70 9.55
C LEU A 158 20.26 -5.61 10.18
N GLY A 159 19.12 -5.76 9.50
CA GLY A 159 18.00 -6.59 9.96
C GLY A 159 18.03 -8.06 9.54
N ARG A 160 19.17 -8.57 9.00
CA ARG A 160 19.25 -9.90 8.35
C ARG A 160 18.85 -11.10 9.22
N HIS A 161 18.95 -10.99 10.53
CA HIS A 161 18.61 -12.05 11.50
C HIS A 161 17.43 -11.69 12.41
N PHE A 162 16.74 -10.60 12.11
CA PHE A 162 15.54 -10.17 12.82
C PHE A 162 14.32 -10.41 11.92
N PHE A 163 13.39 -11.23 12.38
CA PHE A 163 12.21 -11.63 11.61
C PHE A 163 10.96 -11.24 12.38
N PHE A 164 10.20 -10.31 11.81
CA PHE A 164 8.99 -9.78 12.41
C PHE A 164 7.78 -10.13 11.53
N TYR A 165 6.79 -10.81 12.13
CA TYR A 165 5.47 -11.04 11.56
C TYR A 165 4.47 -10.16 12.30
N GLY A 166 3.85 -9.20 11.64
CA GLY A 166 3.21 -8.05 12.26
C GLY A 166 1.68 -8.02 12.25
N ASP A 167 0.97 -9.14 12.06
CA ASP A 167 -0.51 -9.18 12.10
C ASP A 167 -1.09 -9.03 13.51
N LEU A 168 -0.73 -7.95 14.23
CA LEU A 168 -1.18 -7.68 15.60
C LEU A 168 -2.70 -7.48 15.69
N TRP A 169 -3.33 -7.04 14.60
CA TRP A 169 -4.78 -6.81 14.47
C TRP A 169 -5.49 -7.89 13.63
N GLY A 170 -4.88 -9.07 13.48
CA GLY A 170 -5.37 -10.09 12.58
C GLY A 170 -4.97 -9.84 11.12
N ASN A 171 -5.08 -10.88 10.28
CA ASN A 171 -4.80 -10.80 8.86
C ASN A 171 -6.07 -10.50 8.06
N ARG A 172 -6.08 -9.38 7.33
CA ARG A 172 -7.19 -9.01 6.44
C ARG A 172 -7.10 -9.75 5.12
N SER A 173 -5.92 -9.77 4.50
CA SER A 173 -5.64 -10.47 3.25
C SER A 173 -4.16 -10.93 3.20
N PRO A 174 -3.87 -12.05 2.53
CA PRO A 174 -4.78 -12.96 1.84
C PRO A 174 -5.30 -14.10 2.73
N ILE A 175 -4.91 -14.17 4.01
CA ILE A 175 -5.28 -15.28 4.91
C ILE A 175 -6.73 -15.14 5.39
N ALA A 176 -7.22 -13.89 5.55
CA ALA A 176 -8.55 -13.54 6.05
C ALA A 176 -8.84 -14.18 7.43
N ASP A 177 -7.86 -14.16 8.34
CA ASP A 177 -7.95 -14.76 9.66
C ASP A 177 -7.80 -13.68 10.76
N PRO A 178 -8.90 -13.30 11.45
CA PRO A 178 -8.85 -12.27 12.49
C PRO A 178 -8.07 -12.72 13.74
N ASN A 179 -7.79 -14.01 13.87
CA ASN A 179 -7.06 -14.57 15.00
C ASN A 179 -5.54 -14.61 14.79
N MET A 180 -5.04 -14.23 13.62
CA MET A 180 -3.59 -14.07 13.41
C MET A 180 -3.02 -13.06 14.40
N LYS A 181 -1.79 -13.32 14.85
CA LYS A 181 -1.06 -12.46 15.81
C LYS A 181 0.37 -12.25 15.34
N GLY A 182 1.07 -11.34 16.01
CA GLY A 182 2.48 -11.09 15.74
C GLY A 182 3.39 -12.19 16.26
N SER A 183 4.57 -12.30 15.64
CA SER A 183 5.68 -13.09 16.15
C SER A 183 7.01 -12.42 15.85
N ILE A 184 7.99 -12.59 16.72
CA ILE A 184 9.35 -12.08 16.55
C ILE A 184 10.32 -13.23 16.74
N ILE A 185 11.26 -13.39 15.79
CA ILE A 185 12.40 -14.30 15.91
C ILE A 185 13.68 -13.46 15.79
N GLY A 186 14.66 -13.74 16.64
CA GLY A 186 15.90 -12.97 16.70
C GLY A 186 15.84 -11.75 17.61
N LEU A 187 14.86 -11.70 18.54
CA LEU A 187 14.77 -10.66 19.55
C LEU A 187 16.00 -10.69 20.46
N SER A 188 16.61 -9.52 20.67
CA SER A 188 17.70 -9.31 21.61
C SER A 188 17.24 -8.48 22.81
N ASN A 189 18.12 -8.26 23.77
CA ASN A 189 17.88 -7.36 24.91
C ASN A 189 18.29 -5.90 24.61
N ASP A 190 18.53 -5.56 23.36
CA ASP A 190 18.90 -4.19 22.97
C ASP A 190 17.70 -3.26 23.14
N ARG A 191 17.87 -2.28 24.03
CA ARG A 191 16.86 -1.27 24.37
C ARG A 191 17.25 0.11 23.88
N SER A 192 18.32 0.20 23.10
CA SER A 192 18.86 1.44 22.55
C SER A 192 18.06 1.91 21.32
N MET A 193 18.41 3.06 20.81
CA MET A 193 17.89 3.59 19.54
C MET A 193 18.25 2.69 18.35
N ASP A 194 19.41 2.01 18.37
CA ASP A 194 19.79 1.03 17.34
C ASP A 194 18.79 -0.13 17.33
N GLY A 195 18.42 -0.65 18.52
CA GLY A 195 17.36 -1.66 18.67
C GLY A 195 16.02 -1.19 18.12
N LEU A 196 15.59 0.04 18.46
CA LEU A 196 14.36 0.63 17.92
C LEU A 196 14.40 0.75 16.39
N ALA A 197 15.53 1.19 15.83
CA ALA A 197 15.71 1.33 14.39
C ALA A 197 15.60 -0.02 13.66
N ILE A 198 16.11 -1.12 14.24
CA ILE A 198 15.96 -2.47 13.70
C ILE A 198 14.50 -2.95 13.76
N HIS A 199 13.77 -2.71 14.85
CA HIS A 199 12.34 -3.03 14.95
C HIS A 199 11.52 -2.25 13.91
N TYR A 200 11.79 -0.96 13.75
CA TYR A 200 11.17 -0.10 12.75
C TYR A 200 11.45 -0.61 11.33
N TYR A 201 12.70 -0.94 11.02
CA TYR A 201 13.09 -1.49 9.73
C TYR A 201 12.37 -2.81 9.43
N ALA A 202 12.36 -3.73 10.39
CA ALA A 202 11.68 -5.03 10.24
C ALA A 202 10.16 -4.89 10.07
N THR A 203 9.56 -3.85 10.65
CA THR A 203 8.14 -3.52 10.42
C THR A 203 7.89 -3.10 8.97
N MET A 204 8.79 -2.30 8.39
CA MET A 204 8.71 -1.96 6.97
C MET A 204 8.90 -3.18 6.06
N GLU A 205 9.83 -4.09 6.41
CA GLU A 205 9.98 -5.37 5.69
C GLU A 205 8.70 -6.20 5.75
N PHE A 206 8.07 -6.32 6.92
CA PHE A 206 6.79 -7.04 7.07
C PHE A 206 5.71 -6.45 6.16
N ILE A 207 5.53 -5.13 6.15
CA ILE A 207 4.54 -4.44 5.30
C ILE A 207 4.79 -4.78 3.82
N ALA A 208 6.05 -4.76 3.38
CA ALA A 208 6.41 -5.09 2.01
C ALA A 208 6.21 -6.58 1.67
N MET A 209 6.57 -7.49 2.59
CA MET A 209 6.39 -8.93 2.39
C MET A 209 4.92 -9.33 2.34
N GLN A 210 4.07 -8.74 3.18
CA GLN A 210 2.64 -8.99 3.13
C GLN A 210 2.00 -8.39 1.86
N THR A 211 2.48 -7.24 1.38
CA THR A 211 2.08 -6.72 0.05
C THR A 211 2.48 -7.68 -1.06
N ARG A 212 3.70 -8.22 -1.04
CA ARG A 212 4.14 -9.25 -1.99
C ARG A 212 3.22 -10.48 -1.94
N GLN A 213 2.87 -10.98 -0.78
CA GLN A 213 1.98 -12.12 -0.60
C GLN A 213 0.60 -11.84 -1.23
N ILE A 214 0.03 -10.66 -0.99
CA ILE A 214 -1.26 -10.25 -1.57
C ILE A 214 -1.16 -10.22 -3.11
N VAL A 215 -0.12 -9.59 -3.66
CA VAL A 215 0.10 -9.49 -5.11
C VAL A 215 0.28 -10.86 -5.75
N GLU A 216 1.12 -11.73 -5.16
CA GLU A 216 1.33 -13.09 -5.66
C GLU A 216 0.01 -13.88 -5.64
N THR A 217 -0.74 -13.84 -4.54
CA THR A 217 -2.06 -14.51 -4.44
C THR A 217 -3.05 -14.01 -5.49
N MET A 218 -3.10 -12.70 -5.73
CA MET A 218 -3.96 -12.13 -6.78
C MET A 218 -3.52 -12.58 -8.19
N ASN A 219 -2.22 -12.56 -8.47
CA ASN A 219 -1.69 -12.98 -9.77
C ASN A 219 -1.85 -14.48 -10.02
N GLU A 220 -1.65 -15.32 -9.01
CA GLU A 220 -1.92 -16.76 -9.10
C GLU A 220 -3.39 -17.07 -9.39
N ALA A 221 -4.30 -16.24 -8.90
CA ALA A 221 -5.73 -16.37 -9.18
C ALA A 221 -6.15 -15.86 -10.58
N GLY A 222 -5.28 -15.12 -11.29
CA GLY A 222 -5.54 -14.67 -12.66
C GLY A 222 -5.46 -13.15 -12.90
N HIS A 223 -5.12 -12.34 -11.90
CA HIS A 223 -4.72 -10.95 -12.14
C HIS A 223 -3.34 -10.90 -12.84
N SER A 224 -2.99 -9.74 -13.38
CA SER A 224 -1.71 -9.52 -14.08
C SER A 224 -0.97 -8.31 -13.54
N ILE A 225 -0.95 -8.16 -12.22
CA ILE A 225 -0.34 -7.01 -11.54
C ILE A 225 1.17 -7.02 -11.78
N SER A 226 1.70 -5.91 -12.30
CA SER A 226 3.13 -5.73 -12.58
C SER A 226 3.69 -4.40 -12.06
N SER A 227 2.85 -3.57 -11.44
CA SER A 227 3.25 -2.30 -10.84
C SER A 227 2.34 -1.92 -9.66
N ILE A 228 2.89 -1.22 -8.67
CA ILE A 228 2.17 -0.76 -7.48
C ILE A 228 2.08 0.76 -7.53
N PHE A 229 0.86 1.28 -7.51
CA PHE A 229 0.55 2.72 -7.45
C PHE A 229 0.22 3.08 -6.00
N MET A 230 1.17 3.70 -5.32
CA MET A 230 1.11 3.92 -3.88
C MET A 230 0.67 5.34 -3.55
N SER A 231 -0.32 5.51 -2.68
CA SER A 231 -0.76 6.81 -2.17
C SER A 231 -0.91 6.80 -0.65
N GLY A 232 -1.04 7.98 -0.06
CA GLY A 232 -1.12 8.17 1.38
C GLY A 232 0.22 8.54 2.02
N SER A 233 0.24 8.75 3.34
CA SER A 233 1.41 9.29 4.06
C SER A 233 2.65 8.40 3.99
N GLN A 234 2.47 7.09 3.90
CA GLN A 234 3.58 6.13 3.85
C GLN A 234 4.47 6.26 2.61
N CYS A 235 3.96 6.85 1.52
CA CYS A 235 4.75 7.09 0.29
C CYS A 235 5.92 8.06 0.49
N GLN A 236 5.95 8.81 1.59
CA GLN A 236 7.03 9.73 1.92
C GLN A 236 8.24 8.98 2.47
N ASN A 237 8.05 7.78 3.00
CA ASN A 237 9.13 6.98 3.53
C ASN A 237 9.91 6.32 2.38
N LYS A 238 11.07 6.90 2.06
CA LYS A 238 11.93 6.45 0.98
C LYS A 238 12.36 4.99 1.16
N ILE A 239 12.79 4.62 2.37
CA ILE A 239 13.28 3.26 2.67
C ILE A 239 12.13 2.26 2.47
N LEU A 240 10.93 2.56 2.97
CA LEU A 240 9.76 1.68 2.76
C LEU A 240 9.45 1.49 1.27
N MET A 241 9.52 2.54 0.46
CA MET A 241 9.26 2.43 -0.99
C MET A 241 10.33 1.60 -1.71
N GLU A 242 11.59 1.72 -1.31
CA GLU A 242 12.70 0.92 -1.85
C GLU A 242 12.58 -0.57 -1.46
N ILE A 243 12.26 -0.85 -0.20
CA ILE A 243 11.96 -2.22 0.27
C ILE A 243 10.76 -2.80 -0.49
N MET A 244 9.69 -2.04 -0.62
CA MET A 244 8.47 -2.46 -1.33
C MET A 244 8.78 -2.84 -2.77
N ALA A 245 9.46 -1.97 -3.51
CA ALA A 245 9.82 -2.24 -4.90
C ALA A 245 10.72 -3.47 -5.04
N THR A 246 11.73 -3.60 -4.16
CA THR A 246 12.70 -4.71 -4.23
C THR A 246 12.08 -6.03 -3.81
N THR A 247 11.28 -6.04 -2.74
CA THR A 247 10.62 -7.24 -2.21
C THR A 247 9.55 -7.76 -3.17
N CYS A 248 8.73 -6.87 -3.76
CA CYS A 248 7.71 -7.25 -4.73
C CYS A 248 8.30 -7.50 -6.14
N GLY A 249 9.54 -7.08 -6.40
CA GLY A 249 10.19 -7.24 -7.71
C GLY A 249 9.55 -6.40 -8.82
N MET A 250 8.81 -5.35 -8.48
CA MET A 250 8.10 -4.49 -9.43
C MET A 250 8.22 -3.01 -9.06
N PRO A 251 8.04 -2.08 -10.02
CA PRO A 251 8.11 -0.66 -9.74
C PRO A 251 6.97 -0.21 -8.82
N VAL A 252 7.31 0.68 -7.90
CA VAL A 252 6.37 1.44 -7.07
C VAL A 252 6.27 2.85 -7.64
N LEU A 253 5.06 3.27 -7.95
CA LEU A 253 4.75 4.58 -8.50
C LEU A 253 4.07 5.43 -7.45
N ILE A 254 4.60 6.63 -7.25
CA ILE A 254 4.09 7.61 -6.30
C ILE A 254 3.48 8.75 -7.12
N PRO A 255 2.15 8.92 -7.14
CA PRO A 255 1.50 9.97 -7.93
C PRO A 255 1.91 11.36 -7.44
N ARG A 256 1.79 12.35 -8.33
CA ARG A 256 2.16 13.74 -8.01
C ARG A 256 1.40 14.30 -6.79
N TYR A 257 0.14 13.94 -6.67
CA TYR A 257 -0.78 14.43 -5.62
C TYR A 257 -0.97 13.40 -4.51
N VAL A 258 0.14 12.89 -3.97
CA VAL A 258 0.17 11.77 -3.01
C VAL A 258 -0.71 12.00 -1.78
N HIS A 259 -0.74 13.23 -1.24
CA HIS A 259 -1.55 13.59 -0.06
C HIS A 259 -3.03 13.85 -0.38
N ALA A 260 -3.33 14.10 -1.62
CA ALA A 260 -4.66 14.47 -2.08
C ALA A 260 -5.26 13.41 -3.03
N ALA A 261 -4.72 12.21 -3.08
CA ALA A 261 -5.14 11.19 -4.02
C ALA A 261 -6.65 10.89 -3.93
N VAL A 262 -7.19 10.74 -2.73
CA VAL A 262 -8.61 10.49 -2.48
C VAL A 262 -9.46 11.69 -2.93
N VAL A 263 -9.09 12.90 -2.49
CA VAL A 263 -9.80 14.13 -2.87
C VAL A 263 -9.68 14.40 -4.37
N HIS A 264 -8.53 14.12 -4.96
CA HIS A 264 -8.30 14.25 -6.40
C HIS A 264 -9.18 13.29 -7.20
N GLY A 265 -9.29 12.02 -6.76
CA GLY A 265 -10.22 11.06 -7.36
C GLY A 265 -11.69 11.48 -7.24
N ALA A 266 -12.09 12.01 -6.09
CA ALA A 266 -13.42 12.57 -5.91
C ALA A 266 -13.67 13.78 -6.85
N ALA A 267 -12.68 14.64 -7.03
CA ALA A 267 -12.75 15.76 -7.99
C ALA A 267 -12.89 15.27 -9.44
N MET A 268 -12.23 14.16 -9.80
CA MET A 268 -12.38 13.53 -11.13
C MET A 268 -13.81 13.01 -11.37
N LEU A 269 -14.48 12.48 -10.34
CA LEU A 269 -15.90 12.10 -10.43
C LEU A 269 -16.80 13.33 -10.59
N GLY A 270 -16.50 14.45 -9.93
CA GLY A 270 -17.16 15.73 -10.15
C GLY A 270 -16.96 16.23 -11.58
N ALA A 271 -15.75 16.16 -12.13
CA ALA A 271 -15.45 16.52 -13.51
C ALA A 271 -16.22 15.63 -14.51
N LYS A 272 -16.34 14.31 -14.22
CA LYS A 272 -17.16 13.40 -15.03
C LYS A 272 -18.62 13.83 -15.02
N ALA A 273 -19.20 14.15 -13.88
CA ALA A 273 -20.57 14.62 -13.80
C ALA A 273 -20.79 15.95 -14.52
N ALA A 274 -19.82 16.87 -14.44
CA ALA A 274 -19.86 18.16 -15.12
C ALA A 274 -19.68 18.08 -16.65
N SER A 275 -19.16 16.96 -17.18
CA SER A 275 -18.98 16.74 -18.62
C SER A 275 -20.23 16.23 -19.32
N ALA A 276 -21.36 16.06 -18.60
CA ALA A 276 -22.60 15.56 -19.18
C ALA A 276 -23.11 16.48 -20.31
N ASP A 277 -23.36 15.90 -21.48
CA ASP A 277 -24.02 16.58 -22.58
C ASP A 277 -25.56 16.62 -22.40
N LYS A 278 -26.27 17.16 -23.38
CA LYS A 278 -27.74 17.28 -23.36
C LYS A 278 -28.46 15.92 -23.33
N ASP A 279 -27.79 14.87 -23.81
CA ASP A 279 -28.30 13.51 -23.88
C ASP A 279 -27.91 12.70 -22.63
N GLY A 280 -27.13 13.29 -21.71
CA GLY A 280 -26.66 12.65 -20.48
C GLY A 280 -25.39 11.84 -20.65
N ASN A 281 -24.75 11.85 -21.83
CA ASN A 281 -23.47 11.18 -22.02
C ASN A 281 -22.36 11.97 -21.33
N THR A 282 -21.41 11.26 -20.73
CA THR A 282 -20.30 11.86 -20.00
C THR A 282 -18.96 11.44 -20.59
N GLU A 283 -17.93 12.28 -20.43
CA GLU A 283 -16.54 11.90 -20.74
C GLU A 283 -16.17 10.58 -20.02
N PRO A 284 -15.49 9.63 -20.67
CA PRO A 284 -15.03 8.41 -20.03
C PRO A 284 -14.13 8.74 -18.81
N LEU A 285 -14.33 8.06 -17.67
CA LEU A 285 -13.58 8.34 -16.44
C LEU A 285 -12.07 8.18 -16.67
N TRP A 286 -11.65 7.18 -17.44
CA TRP A 286 -10.23 6.98 -17.74
C TRP A 286 -9.60 8.17 -18.47
N SER A 287 -10.31 8.79 -19.41
CA SER A 287 -9.85 10.01 -20.09
C SER A 287 -9.67 11.19 -19.14
N ILE A 288 -10.60 11.33 -18.16
CA ILE A 288 -10.51 12.34 -17.11
C ILE A 288 -9.31 12.06 -16.20
N MET A 289 -9.12 10.81 -15.79
CA MET A 289 -7.98 10.38 -14.98
C MET A 289 -6.65 10.71 -15.67
N ASP A 290 -6.51 10.37 -16.96
CA ASP A 290 -5.32 10.71 -17.74
C ASP A 290 -5.11 12.23 -17.84
N ARG A 291 -6.14 12.97 -18.17
CA ARG A 291 -6.07 14.44 -18.36
C ARG A 291 -5.74 15.19 -17.07
N MET A 292 -6.33 14.78 -15.93
CA MET A 292 -6.16 15.44 -14.63
C MET A 292 -4.92 14.98 -13.87
N SER A 293 -4.35 13.84 -14.24
CA SER A 293 -3.12 13.32 -13.59
C SER A 293 -1.87 14.05 -14.09
N LYS A 294 -0.86 14.08 -13.22
CA LYS A 294 0.48 14.62 -13.52
C LYS A 294 1.53 13.51 -13.34
N PRO A 295 2.69 13.61 -14.01
CA PRO A 295 3.77 12.65 -13.83
C PRO A 295 4.16 12.52 -12.36
N GLY A 296 4.22 11.28 -11.85
CA GLY A 296 4.66 10.91 -10.52
C GLY A 296 6.14 10.52 -10.48
N LYS A 297 6.56 10.01 -9.31
CA LYS A 297 7.90 9.43 -9.11
C LYS A 297 7.82 7.91 -9.27
N ILE A 298 8.91 7.29 -9.77
CA ILE A 298 9.06 5.85 -9.85
C ILE A 298 10.19 5.42 -8.93
N VAL A 299 9.91 4.44 -8.08
CA VAL A 299 10.92 3.72 -7.31
C VAL A 299 11.03 2.33 -7.94
N ARG A 300 12.21 1.99 -8.44
CA ARG A 300 12.46 0.70 -9.11
C ARG A 300 13.03 -0.31 -8.13
N PRO A 301 12.84 -1.61 -8.37
CA PRO A 301 13.54 -2.64 -7.61
C PRO A 301 15.05 -2.39 -7.57
N GLY A 302 15.66 -2.61 -6.40
CA GLY A 302 17.10 -2.50 -6.23
C GLY A 302 17.86 -3.40 -7.18
N LYS A 303 19.02 -2.94 -7.67
CA LYS A 303 19.87 -3.69 -8.61
C LYS A 303 20.82 -4.67 -7.90
N ASN A 304 20.91 -4.61 -6.58
CA ASN A 304 21.77 -5.50 -5.79
C ASN A 304 21.20 -6.91 -5.72
N ALA A 305 21.80 -7.85 -6.45
CA ALA A 305 21.33 -9.22 -6.50
C ALA A 305 21.38 -9.95 -5.13
N ASN A 306 22.36 -9.59 -4.26
CA ASN A 306 22.45 -10.17 -2.93
C ASN A 306 21.33 -9.67 -2.01
N GLU A 307 20.95 -8.40 -2.12
CA GLU A 307 19.83 -7.83 -1.38
C GLU A 307 18.51 -8.49 -1.81
N LYS A 308 18.29 -8.64 -3.12
CA LYS A 308 17.12 -9.37 -3.63
C LYS A 308 17.08 -10.80 -3.08
N LYS A 309 18.19 -11.50 -3.10
CA LYS A 309 18.29 -12.86 -2.55
C LYS A 309 17.99 -12.88 -1.04
N LEU A 310 18.45 -11.88 -0.30
CA LEU A 310 18.14 -11.75 1.13
C LEU A 310 16.63 -11.60 1.35
N PHE A 311 15.96 -10.71 0.61
CA PHE A 311 14.50 -10.54 0.70
C PHE A 311 13.75 -11.81 0.30
N ASP A 312 14.19 -12.54 -0.73
CA ASP A 312 13.55 -13.80 -1.14
C ASP A 312 13.66 -14.88 -0.04
N VAL A 313 14.78 -14.92 0.70
CA VAL A 313 14.94 -15.82 1.84
C VAL A 313 14.09 -15.37 3.03
N LYS A 314 14.10 -14.09 3.37
CA LYS A 314 13.27 -13.54 4.45
C LYS A 314 11.77 -13.69 4.16
N TYR A 315 11.36 -13.59 2.90
CA TYR A 315 9.97 -13.83 2.50
C TYR A 315 9.54 -15.28 2.75
N LYS A 316 10.42 -16.27 2.51
CA LYS A 316 10.13 -17.65 2.88
C LYS A 316 9.94 -17.82 4.39
N VAL A 317 10.81 -17.21 5.19
CA VAL A 317 10.67 -17.20 6.66
C VAL A 317 9.36 -16.53 7.09
N PHE A 318 8.99 -15.42 6.46
CA PHE A 318 7.70 -14.76 6.69
C PHE A 318 6.51 -15.71 6.44
N LEU A 319 6.51 -16.46 5.33
CA LEU A 319 5.47 -17.47 5.03
C LEU A 319 5.48 -18.62 6.04
N GLU A 320 6.66 -19.05 6.49
CA GLU A 320 6.80 -20.07 7.53
C GLU A 320 6.26 -19.59 8.89
N GLN A 321 6.54 -18.34 9.29
CA GLN A 321 5.99 -17.75 10.52
C GLN A 321 4.45 -17.71 10.47
N CYS A 322 3.87 -17.36 9.33
CA CYS A 322 2.44 -17.39 9.10
C CYS A 322 1.84 -18.78 9.32
N ASN A 323 2.38 -19.78 8.62
CA ASN A 323 1.92 -21.18 8.68
C ASN A 323 2.14 -21.81 10.06
N THR A 324 3.27 -21.55 10.67
CA THR A 324 3.64 -22.07 11.99
C THR A 324 2.66 -21.58 13.05
N GLN A 325 2.30 -20.30 13.02
CA GLN A 325 1.34 -19.73 13.96
C GLN A 325 -0.04 -20.41 13.86
N GLN A 326 -0.53 -20.63 12.64
CA GLN A 326 -1.80 -21.33 12.42
C GLN A 326 -1.74 -22.77 12.94
N THR A 327 -0.62 -23.45 12.68
CA THR A 327 -0.39 -24.83 13.13
C THR A 327 -0.36 -24.90 14.65
N TYR A 328 0.34 -24.00 15.33
CA TYR A 328 0.41 -23.97 16.80
C TYR A 328 -0.95 -23.73 17.43
N ARG A 329 -1.74 -22.75 16.91
CA ARG A 329 -3.09 -22.53 17.39
C ARG A 329 -3.95 -23.77 17.26
N LYS A 330 -3.95 -24.39 16.07
CA LYS A 330 -4.73 -25.61 15.82
C LYS A 330 -4.34 -26.73 16.81
N SER A 331 -3.05 -26.95 17.04
CA SER A 331 -2.57 -27.99 17.97
C SER A 331 -3.01 -27.71 19.41
N VAL A 332 -2.98 -26.44 19.84
CA VAL A 332 -3.45 -26.06 21.18
C VAL A 332 -4.96 -26.22 21.28
N ASP A 333 -5.72 -25.74 20.30
CA ASP A 333 -7.19 -25.83 20.30
C ASP A 333 -7.64 -27.31 20.34
N GLU A 334 -6.94 -28.19 19.61
CA GLU A 334 -7.20 -29.63 19.67
C GLU A 334 -6.90 -30.22 21.05
N ALA A 335 -5.82 -29.79 21.72
CA ALA A 335 -5.44 -30.27 23.05
C ALA A 335 -6.41 -29.84 24.17
N ILE A 336 -7.05 -28.68 24.01
CA ILE A 336 -8.02 -28.16 25.00
C ILE A 336 -9.48 -28.43 24.62
N LYS A 337 -9.71 -29.21 23.58
CA LYS A 337 -11.06 -29.56 23.11
C LYS A 337 -11.84 -30.24 24.23
N GLY A 338 -12.95 -29.62 24.62
CA GLY A 338 -13.81 -30.10 25.71
C GLY A 338 -13.54 -29.50 27.09
N TRP A 339 -12.69 -28.46 27.21
CA TRP A 339 -12.51 -27.73 28.47
C TRP A 339 -13.62 -26.69 28.73
N LEU A 340 -14.35 -26.29 27.66
CA LEU A 340 -15.46 -25.32 27.71
C LEU A 340 -16.81 -25.99 27.37
#